data_865504c734e9a5b1aa248964235d4612
#
_entry.id   865504c734e9a5b1aa248964235d4612
#
_cell.length_a   1.000
_cell.length_b   1.000
_cell.length_c   1.000
_cell.angle_alpha   90.00
_cell.angle_beta   90.00
_cell.angle_gamma   90.00
#
_symmetry.space_group_name_H-M   'P 1'
#
loop_
_entity.id
_entity.type
_entity.pdbx_description
1 polymer ?
#
loop_
_entity_poly.entity_id
_entity_poly.type
_entity_poly.pdbx_seq_one_letter_code
_entity_poly.pdbx_strand_id
1 'polypeptide(L)'
;MDMKKRFLHLFSLMLAVLMLIPCVGSAEEAEAVDNGVMREGLTALEATRLMGNGINLGNTLEACDNNVGIKTNTPLSYETHWGQPKTTQAMIDGMKAAGFDTIRIPVAWMTNATHLYEGDYTIDADYMDRVEEVVRYARKAGMYVI
;
A
#
# COMPACT_ATOMS: atom_id res chain seq x y z
N MET A 1 9.88 -51.95 35.00
CA MET A 1 10.35 -50.58 34.79
C MET A 1 9.28 -49.65 35.38
N ASP A 2 9.68 -48.88 36.37
CA ASP A 2 8.81 -48.10 37.25
C ASP A 2 8.06 -47.02 36.48
N MET A 3 6.75 -46.87 36.74
CA MET A 3 5.86 -45.93 36.07
C MET A 3 6.37 -44.48 36.16
N LYS A 4 7.06 -44.14 37.26
CA LYS A 4 7.68 -42.82 37.46
C LYS A 4 8.83 -42.55 36.45
N LYS A 5 9.61 -43.59 36.10
CA LYS A 5 10.71 -43.47 35.12
C LYS A 5 10.18 -43.31 33.68
N ARG A 6 9.04 -43.92 33.36
CA ARG A 6 8.38 -43.75 32.06
C ARG A 6 7.79 -42.33 31.92
N PHE A 7 7.24 -41.77 32.99
CA PHE A 7 6.70 -40.42 32.96
C PHE A 7 7.81 -39.36 32.80
N LEU A 8 8.94 -39.58 33.47
CA LEU A 8 10.09 -38.67 33.38
C LEU A 8 10.73 -38.67 31.97
N HIS A 9 10.80 -39.86 31.32
CA HIS A 9 11.30 -39.94 29.94
C HIS A 9 10.35 -39.33 28.90
N LEU A 10 9.03 -39.50 29.08
CA LEU A 10 8.03 -38.85 28.23
C LEU A 10 8.08 -37.32 28.38
N PHE A 11 8.23 -36.82 29.61
CA PHE A 11 8.33 -35.39 29.88
C PHE A 11 9.64 -34.81 29.32
N SER A 12 10.75 -35.49 29.42
CA SER A 12 12.04 -35.10 28.86
C SER A 12 12.02 -35.10 27.30
N LEU A 13 11.33 -36.06 26.68
CA LEU A 13 11.18 -36.13 25.24
C LEU A 13 10.29 -34.99 24.72
N MET A 14 9.22 -34.66 25.46
CA MET A 14 8.33 -33.58 25.10
C MET A 14 9.00 -32.20 25.24
N LEU A 15 9.87 -32.02 26.25
CA LEU A 15 10.65 -30.80 26.44
C LEU A 15 11.72 -30.62 25.36
N ALA A 16 12.34 -31.73 24.91
CA ALA A 16 13.32 -31.70 23.83
C ALA A 16 12.69 -31.38 22.47
N VAL A 17 11.46 -31.82 22.22
CA VAL A 17 10.73 -31.50 20.99
C VAL A 17 10.28 -30.02 20.99
N LEU A 18 9.98 -29.43 22.15
CA LEU A 18 9.64 -28.02 22.28
C LEU A 18 10.83 -27.09 22.00
N MET A 19 12.07 -27.57 22.21
CA MET A 19 13.30 -26.82 21.94
C MET A 19 13.75 -26.89 20.47
N LEU A 20 13.10 -27.75 19.65
CA LEU A 20 13.40 -27.91 18.23
C LEU A 20 12.44 -27.14 17.32
N ILE A 21 11.52 -26.37 17.90
CA ILE A 21 10.76 -25.40 17.12
C ILE A 21 11.76 -24.28 16.78
N PRO A 22 12.21 -24.15 15.51
CA PRO A 22 12.98 -22.99 15.15
C PRO A 22 12.10 -21.79 15.51
N CYS A 23 12.61 -20.90 16.34
CA CYS A 23 12.06 -19.58 16.49
C CYS A 23 12.15 -18.97 15.08
N VAL A 24 11.09 -19.12 14.29
CA VAL A 24 10.88 -18.31 13.10
C VAL A 24 10.65 -16.93 13.67
N GLY A 25 11.75 -16.26 14.03
CA GLY A 25 11.74 -14.83 14.12
C GLY A 25 11.18 -14.37 12.78
N SER A 26 9.99 -13.79 12.80
CA SER A 26 9.57 -12.93 11.71
C SER A 26 10.74 -11.95 11.57
N ALA A 27 11.62 -12.20 10.60
CA ALA A 27 12.46 -11.15 10.09
C ALA A 27 11.45 -10.07 9.68
N GLU A 28 11.38 -9.02 10.47
CA GLU A 28 10.75 -7.78 10.06
C GLU A 28 11.52 -7.44 8.79
N GLU A 29 10.88 -7.71 7.65
CA GLU A 29 11.44 -7.42 6.34
C GLU A 29 11.67 -5.91 6.39
N ALA A 30 12.94 -5.50 6.53
CA ALA A 30 13.29 -4.11 6.61
C ALA A 30 12.69 -3.46 5.36
N GLU A 31 11.66 -2.64 5.58
CA GLU A 31 10.99 -1.90 4.52
C GLU A 31 12.09 -1.22 3.72
N ALA A 32 12.24 -1.60 2.45
CA ALA A 32 13.28 -1.02 1.61
C ALA A 32 13.05 0.50 1.60
N VAL A 33 13.88 1.21 2.33
CA VAL A 33 13.80 2.67 2.42
C VAL A 33 13.98 3.20 1.02
N ASP A 34 12.91 3.82 0.48
CA ASP A 34 13.00 4.57 -0.76
C ASP A 34 13.95 5.75 -0.53
N ASN A 35 15.12 5.67 -1.13
CA ASN A 35 16.09 6.74 -1.08
C ASN A 35 15.80 7.85 -2.11
N GLY A 36 14.67 7.78 -2.81
CA GLY A 36 14.28 8.74 -3.86
C GLY A 36 15.19 8.72 -5.09
N VAL A 37 16.13 7.77 -5.17
CA VAL A 37 17.05 7.65 -6.29
C VAL A 37 16.46 6.70 -7.32
N MET A 38 16.38 7.14 -8.56
CA MET A 38 16.04 6.26 -9.69
C MET A 38 17.11 5.17 -9.80
N ARG A 39 16.70 3.96 -10.16
CA ARG A 39 17.65 2.86 -10.40
C ARG A 39 18.64 3.28 -11.46
N GLU A 40 19.90 3.39 -11.06
CA GLU A 40 20.97 3.71 -12.01
C GLU A 40 21.14 2.58 -13.04
N GLY A 41 21.45 2.96 -14.27
CA GLY A 41 21.79 2.01 -15.34
C GLY A 41 20.62 1.40 -16.10
N LEU A 42 19.35 1.75 -15.81
CA LEU A 42 18.22 1.34 -16.64
C LEU A 42 18.00 2.30 -17.80
N THR A 43 17.92 1.77 -19.00
CA THR A 43 17.38 2.51 -20.15
C THR A 43 15.87 2.64 -20.03
N ALA A 44 15.27 3.65 -20.68
CA ALA A 44 13.81 3.82 -20.71
C ALA A 44 13.08 2.57 -21.23
N LEU A 45 13.67 1.87 -22.20
CA LEU A 45 13.11 0.64 -22.76
C LEU A 45 13.13 -0.52 -21.75
N GLU A 46 14.19 -0.65 -20.96
CA GLU A 46 14.25 -1.65 -19.89
C GLU A 46 13.27 -1.33 -18.78
N ALA A 47 13.17 -0.06 -18.37
CA ALA A 47 12.18 0.39 -17.38
C ALA A 47 10.76 0.06 -17.84
N THR A 48 10.37 0.37 -19.08
CA THR A 48 9.03 0.07 -19.60
C THR A 48 8.74 -1.42 -19.68
N ARG A 49 9.73 -2.26 -19.95
CA ARG A 49 9.57 -3.72 -19.92
C ARG A 49 9.33 -4.25 -18.51
N LEU A 50 10.03 -3.68 -17.52
CA LEU A 50 9.85 -4.05 -16.11
C LEU A 50 8.51 -3.58 -15.56
N MET A 51 7.97 -2.49 -16.08
CA MET A 51 6.65 -1.97 -15.69
C MET A 51 5.51 -2.92 -16.05
N GLY A 52 5.70 -3.84 -16.99
CA GLY A 52 4.76 -4.92 -17.32
C GLY A 52 3.33 -4.44 -17.61
N ASN A 53 2.35 -5.15 -17.09
CA ASN A 53 0.94 -4.79 -17.23
C ASN A 53 0.53 -3.73 -16.21
N GLY A 54 -0.16 -2.69 -16.67
CA GLY A 54 -0.64 -1.60 -15.83
C GLY A 54 -2.13 -1.62 -15.58
N ILE A 55 -2.54 -1.07 -14.44
CA ILE A 55 -3.93 -0.82 -14.06
C ILE A 55 -4.07 0.59 -13.48
N ASN A 56 -5.23 1.22 -13.68
CA ASN A 56 -5.56 2.48 -12.99
C ASN A 56 -6.28 2.18 -11.67
N LEU A 57 -5.89 2.89 -10.62
CA LEU A 57 -6.71 3.09 -9.42
C LEU A 57 -7.71 4.21 -9.72
N GLY A 58 -8.67 3.94 -10.63
CA GLY A 58 -9.58 4.93 -11.15
C GLY A 58 -10.75 5.26 -10.22
N ASN A 59 -11.30 6.45 -10.39
CA ASN A 59 -12.47 6.97 -9.67
C ASN A 59 -12.30 7.05 -8.14
N THR A 60 -11.08 7.14 -7.67
CA THR A 60 -10.74 7.22 -6.24
C THR A 60 -10.15 8.59 -5.90
N LEU A 61 -8.84 8.73 -5.84
CA LEU A 61 -8.17 9.99 -5.48
C LEU A 61 -8.30 11.09 -6.55
N GLU A 62 -8.78 10.77 -7.74
CA GLU A 62 -9.12 11.75 -8.79
C GLU A 62 -10.56 12.26 -8.70
N ALA A 63 -11.38 11.67 -7.83
CA ALA A 63 -12.76 12.08 -7.69
C ALA A 63 -12.85 13.52 -7.20
N CYS A 64 -13.71 14.28 -7.83
CA CYS A 64 -13.93 15.69 -7.54
C CYS A 64 -15.39 16.06 -7.71
N ASP A 65 -15.79 17.23 -7.22
CA ASP A 65 -17.12 17.77 -7.37
C ASP A 65 -17.06 19.11 -8.10
N ASN A 66 -17.94 19.30 -9.08
CA ASN A 66 -18.10 20.55 -9.81
C ASN A 66 -19.10 21.50 -9.16
N ASN A 67 -19.72 21.13 -8.04
CA ASN A 67 -20.70 21.96 -7.35
C ASN A 67 -20.01 23.07 -6.55
N VAL A 68 -19.95 24.24 -7.16
CA VAL A 68 -19.54 25.48 -6.52
C VAL A 68 -20.51 25.75 -5.35
N GLY A 69 -20.04 25.57 -4.12
CA GLY A 69 -20.81 25.94 -2.92
C GLY A 69 -21.04 24.85 -1.88
N ILE A 70 -20.74 23.58 -2.13
CA ILE A 70 -20.81 22.53 -1.11
C ILE A 70 -19.49 22.52 -0.32
N LYS A 71 -19.42 23.36 0.70
CA LYS A 71 -18.25 23.45 1.61
C LYS A 71 -18.20 22.33 2.68
N THR A 72 -18.99 21.28 2.54
CA THR A 72 -19.13 20.25 3.58
C THR A 72 -18.20 19.05 3.41
N ASN A 73 -17.62 18.88 2.24
CA ASN A 73 -16.72 17.77 1.97
C ASN A 73 -15.27 18.17 2.27
N THR A 74 -14.61 17.35 3.07
CA THR A 74 -13.16 17.44 3.23
C THR A 74 -12.47 16.77 2.03
N PRO A 75 -11.24 17.15 1.66
CA PRO A 75 -10.50 16.47 0.57
C PRO A 75 -10.50 14.96 0.69
N LEU A 76 -10.33 14.42 1.89
CA LEU A 76 -10.36 12.97 2.16
C LEU A 76 -11.70 12.29 1.80
N SER A 77 -12.82 13.01 1.87
CA SER A 77 -14.13 12.43 1.57
C SER A 77 -14.33 12.14 0.09
N TYR A 78 -13.53 12.77 -0.78
CA TYR A 78 -13.65 12.58 -2.22
C TYR A 78 -13.15 11.22 -2.69
N GLU A 79 -12.29 10.53 -1.96
CA GLU A 79 -11.80 9.20 -2.33
C GLU A 79 -12.94 8.20 -2.62
N THR A 80 -14.08 8.35 -1.95
CA THR A 80 -15.26 7.48 -2.13
C THR A 80 -16.42 8.15 -2.87
N HIS A 81 -16.24 9.39 -3.30
CA HIS A 81 -17.32 10.21 -3.83
C HIS A 81 -17.97 9.64 -5.11
N TRP A 82 -17.18 9.01 -5.97
CA TRP A 82 -17.68 8.38 -7.21
C TRP A 82 -18.00 6.89 -7.02
N GLY A 83 -18.30 6.47 -5.78
CA GLY A 83 -18.79 5.12 -5.47
C GLY A 83 -17.71 4.05 -5.33
N GLN A 84 -16.44 4.43 -5.33
CA GLN A 84 -15.37 3.48 -5.03
C GLN A 84 -15.22 3.30 -3.52
N PRO A 85 -14.83 2.12 -3.04
CA PRO A 85 -14.47 1.94 -1.65
C PRO A 85 -13.16 2.66 -1.33
N LYS A 86 -12.95 2.97 -0.04
CA LYS A 86 -11.65 3.47 0.42
C LYS A 86 -10.56 2.44 0.09
N THR A 87 -9.48 2.89 -0.55
CA THR A 87 -8.37 2.02 -0.97
C THR A 87 -7.66 1.40 0.23
N THR A 88 -7.39 0.11 0.16
CA THR A 88 -6.69 -0.64 1.20
C THR A 88 -5.49 -1.38 0.64
N GLN A 89 -4.54 -1.76 1.52
CA GLN A 89 -3.41 -2.62 1.13
C GLN A 89 -3.89 -3.89 0.44
N ALA A 90 -4.93 -4.56 1.00
CA ALA A 90 -5.45 -5.81 0.44
C ALA A 90 -5.98 -5.67 -0.99
N MET A 91 -6.55 -4.52 -1.35
CA MET A 91 -6.99 -4.26 -2.74
C MET A 91 -5.79 -4.18 -3.68
N ILE A 92 -4.74 -3.48 -3.28
CA ILE A 92 -3.51 -3.35 -4.06
C ILE A 92 -2.80 -4.71 -4.19
N ASP A 93 -2.71 -5.47 -3.11
CA ASP A 93 -2.15 -6.83 -3.12
C ASP A 93 -2.94 -7.74 -4.08
N GLY A 94 -4.27 -7.60 -4.10
CA GLY A 94 -5.13 -8.31 -5.05
C GLY A 94 -4.85 -7.94 -6.52
N MET A 95 -4.61 -6.65 -6.82
CA MET A 95 -4.21 -6.21 -8.16
C MET A 95 -2.86 -6.82 -8.56
N LYS A 96 -1.88 -6.80 -7.65
CA LYS A 96 -0.58 -7.45 -7.90
C LYS A 96 -0.73 -8.95 -8.15
N ALA A 97 -1.52 -9.64 -7.32
CA ALA A 97 -1.78 -11.07 -7.48
C ALA A 97 -2.51 -11.41 -8.80
N ALA A 98 -3.30 -10.47 -9.33
CA ALA A 98 -3.95 -10.59 -10.62
C ALA A 98 -3.00 -10.39 -11.82
N GLY A 99 -1.71 -10.09 -11.58
CA GLY A 99 -0.68 -9.97 -12.60
C GLY A 99 -0.41 -8.55 -13.10
N PHE A 100 -0.83 -7.53 -12.35
CA PHE A 100 -0.48 -6.15 -12.66
C PHE A 100 0.83 -5.77 -11.96
N ASP A 101 1.79 -5.24 -12.73
CA ASP A 101 3.11 -4.82 -12.26
C ASP A 101 3.21 -3.32 -12.03
N THR A 102 2.31 -2.57 -12.65
CA THR A 102 2.24 -1.10 -12.55
C THR A 102 0.84 -0.66 -12.16
N ILE A 103 0.76 0.31 -11.27
CA ILE A 103 -0.47 1.02 -10.94
C ILE A 103 -0.32 2.51 -11.26
N ARG A 104 -1.31 3.07 -11.98
CA ARG A 104 -1.44 4.51 -12.11
C ARG A 104 -2.43 5.01 -11.08
N ILE A 105 -2.02 5.97 -10.27
CA ILE A 105 -2.81 6.59 -9.21
C ILE A 105 -3.15 8.02 -9.63
N PRO A 106 -4.24 8.24 -10.35
CA PRO A 106 -4.65 9.59 -10.71
C PRO A 106 -5.11 10.34 -9.46
N VAL A 107 -4.70 11.60 -9.33
CA VAL A 107 -4.97 12.43 -8.16
C VAL A 107 -5.51 13.79 -8.59
N ALA A 108 -6.64 14.18 -8.02
CA ALA A 108 -7.16 15.54 -8.14
C ALA A 108 -6.72 16.35 -6.91
N TRP A 109 -5.63 17.07 -7.04
CA TRP A 109 -5.07 17.87 -5.95
C TRP A 109 -6.00 18.98 -5.45
N MET A 110 -6.90 19.43 -6.32
CA MET A 110 -7.95 20.39 -6.05
C MET A 110 -9.31 19.69 -6.18
N THR A 111 -9.80 19.11 -5.09
CA THR A 111 -10.96 18.20 -5.12
C THR A 111 -12.31 18.92 -5.26
N ASN A 112 -12.37 20.23 -5.05
CA ASN A 112 -13.57 21.00 -5.27
C ASN A 112 -13.30 22.30 -6.03
N ALA A 113 -14.32 22.80 -6.74
CA ALA A 113 -14.20 23.97 -7.59
C ALA A 113 -13.86 25.27 -6.83
N THR A 114 -14.09 25.32 -5.52
CA THR A 114 -13.77 26.49 -4.70
C THR A 114 -12.28 26.66 -4.45
N HIS A 115 -11.52 25.57 -4.48
CA HIS A 115 -10.06 25.61 -4.35
C HIS A 115 -9.34 26.01 -5.64
N LEU A 116 -10.02 25.95 -6.79
CA LEU A 116 -9.39 26.31 -8.07
C LEU A 116 -9.14 27.81 -8.23
N TYR A 117 -9.89 28.65 -7.52
CA TYR A 117 -9.90 30.10 -7.76
C TYR A 117 -9.68 30.96 -6.51
N GLU A 118 -9.77 30.39 -5.33
CA GLU A 118 -9.70 31.08 -4.06
C GLU A 118 -8.60 30.50 -3.17
N GLY A 119 -7.35 30.80 -3.42
CA GLY A 119 -6.31 30.30 -2.55
C GLY A 119 -4.92 30.44 -3.12
N ASP A 120 -3.97 30.02 -2.36
CA ASP A 120 -2.54 30.01 -2.71
C ASP A 120 -2.09 28.69 -3.38
N TYR A 121 -3.04 27.83 -3.77
CA TYR A 121 -2.80 26.50 -4.34
C TYR A 121 -2.11 25.52 -3.38
N THR A 122 -2.15 25.79 -2.08
CA THR A 122 -1.66 24.86 -1.07
C THR A 122 -2.50 23.58 -1.07
N ILE A 123 -1.83 22.45 -1.17
CA ILE A 123 -2.48 21.14 -1.09
C ILE A 123 -2.80 20.84 0.38
N ASP A 124 -4.01 20.31 0.62
CA ASP A 124 -4.41 19.87 1.96
C ASP A 124 -3.45 18.77 2.48
N ALA A 125 -2.95 18.97 3.70
CA ALA A 125 -1.92 18.09 4.27
C ALA A 125 -2.44 16.67 4.51
N ASP A 126 -3.66 16.54 5.06
CA ASP A 126 -4.25 15.22 5.32
C ASP A 126 -4.49 14.45 4.01
N TYR A 127 -4.82 15.19 2.95
CA TYR A 127 -4.99 14.59 1.62
C TYR A 127 -3.66 14.16 1.01
N MET A 128 -2.61 14.94 1.18
CA MET A 128 -1.25 14.59 0.75
C MET A 128 -0.79 13.31 1.46
N ASP A 129 -0.97 13.24 2.79
CA ASP A 129 -0.62 12.05 3.58
C ASP A 129 -1.40 10.81 3.10
N ARG A 130 -2.67 10.99 2.72
CA ARG A 130 -3.47 9.89 2.18
C ARG A 130 -2.97 9.41 0.82
N VAL A 131 -2.60 10.32 -0.07
CA VAL A 131 -2.00 9.96 -1.36
C VAL A 131 -0.70 9.19 -1.15
N GLU A 132 0.16 9.67 -0.24
CA GLU A 132 1.41 8.99 0.11
C GLU A 132 1.16 7.59 0.70
N GLU A 133 0.15 7.44 1.54
CA GLU A 133 -0.24 6.14 2.10
C GLU A 133 -0.61 5.13 0.98
N VAL A 134 -1.41 5.56 0.00
CA VAL A 134 -1.80 4.70 -1.13
C VAL A 134 -0.60 4.36 -2.03
N VAL A 135 0.31 5.31 -2.26
CA VAL A 135 1.57 5.06 -2.96
C VAL A 135 2.41 4.02 -2.21
N ARG A 136 2.48 4.10 -0.87
CA ARG A 136 3.18 3.11 -0.04
C ARG A 136 2.56 1.72 -0.16
N TYR A 137 1.24 1.60 -0.25
CA TYR A 137 0.58 0.30 -0.51
C TYR A 137 1.07 -0.33 -1.80
N ALA A 138 1.13 0.44 -2.89
CA ALA A 138 1.59 -0.04 -4.18
C ALA A 138 3.07 -0.46 -4.14
N ARG A 139 3.92 0.33 -3.50
CA ARG A 139 5.34 0.03 -3.34
C ARG A 139 5.59 -1.21 -2.49
N LYS A 140 4.83 -1.38 -1.39
CA LYS A 140 4.89 -2.57 -0.55
C LYS A 140 4.46 -3.82 -1.30
N ALA A 141 3.50 -3.72 -2.21
CA ALA A 141 3.11 -4.80 -3.12
C ALA A 141 4.14 -5.06 -4.25
N GLY A 142 5.22 -4.29 -4.33
CA GLY A 142 6.25 -4.43 -5.37
C GLY A 142 5.77 -3.97 -6.74
N MET A 143 4.89 -2.96 -6.80
CA MET A 143 4.39 -2.39 -8.04
C MET A 143 5.13 -1.11 -8.40
N TYR A 144 5.28 -0.84 -9.69
CA TYR A 144 5.65 0.47 -10.21
C TYR A 144 4.45 1.42 -10.06
N VAL A 145 4.74 2.72 -9.80
CA VAL A 145 3.71 3.74 -9.58
C VAL A 145 3.88 4.87 -10.60
N ILE A 146 2.76 5.29 -11.18
CA ILE A 146 2.63 6.45 -12.05
C ILE A 146 1.61 7.42 -11.45
#